data_78aca0bcba2e5a1533a537274402ab51
#
_entry.id   78aca0bcba2e5a1533a537274402ab51
#
_cell.length_a   1.000
_cell.length_b   1.000
_cell.length_c   1.000
_cell.angle_alpha   90.00
_cell.angle_beta   90.00
_cell.angle_gamma   90.00
#
_symmetry.space_group_name_H-M   'P 1'
#
loop_
_entity.id
_entity.type
_entity.pdbx_description
1 polymer ?
#
loop_
_entity_poly.entity_id
_entity_poly.type
_entity_poly.pdbx_seq_one_letter_code
_entity_poly.pdbx_strand_id
1 'polypeptide(L)'
;MAKLDLTKYGILGTTEVVHNPSYEELFNAETDPTLEGFEKGQVTELGAVNVMTGIYTGRSPKDKFIVMDDTSKDTVWWTSDEFKNDNKPASVEAWNACKKLAMEQLSGKKLYVMDLFCGTNKDSRMAIRFVMEVAWQAHFVKNMFITPTAEELANFEPDFVVYNASKAKVENYKELGLNSETAVLFNLTSREQVILNTWYGGEMKKGMFSMMNYYLPLNGMASMHCSSNTDMNGENTALFFGLSGTGKTTLSTDPKRLLIGDDEHGWDDEGVFNFEGGCYAKVINLDKDSEPDIYNAIKRNALLENVTVDENGVCDFADGSVTENTRVSYPIDHIEKIVRPVSKGPDAKNVIFLSADAFGVLPPVSILTPEQAKYYFLSGFTSKLAGTERGITEPTPTFSACFGAAFLELHPTKYGEELVKKMEKSGAKAYLVNTGWNGTGKRISIKDTRGIIDAILDGSILKAETKEIPYFNLSVPTALPGVNPAILDPRDTYTDASEWETKAKDLAARFVKNFAKYTGNEAGKALVEAGPKA
;
A
#
# COMPACT_ATOMS: atom_id res chain seq x y z
N MET A 1 -9.37 -9.98 -33.68
CA MET A 1 -8.84 -10.80 -32.58
C MET A 1 -9.76 -11.99 -32.36
N ALA A 2 -9.22 -13.19 -32.07
CA ALA A 2 -10.05 -14.34 -31.70
C ALA A 2 -10.83 -13.97 -30.42
N LYS A 3 -12.11 -14.35 -30.37
CA LYS A 3 -12.96 -14.10 -29.17
C LYS A 3 -12.34 -14.86 -27.99
N LEU A 4 -12.10 -14.14 -26.88
CA LEU A 4 -11.53 -14.74 -25.68
C LEU A 4 -12.47 -15.82 -25.13
N ASP A 5 -11.98 -17.04 -24.99
CA ASP A 5 -12.74 -18.16 -24.46
C ASP A 5 -12.60 -18.25 -22.93
N LEU A 6 -13.70 -18.04 -22.21
CA LEU A 6 -13.77 -18.13 -20.76
C LEU A 6 -14.24 -19.49 -20.24
N THR A 7 -14.64 -20.40 -21.14
CA THR A 7 -15.12 -21.75 -20.76
C THR A 7 -14.06 -22.56 -20.05
N LYS A 8 -12.78 -22.34 -20.38
CA LYS A 8 -11.65 -22.97 -19.71
C LYS A 8 -11.56 -22.63 -18.21
N TYR A 9 -12.18 -21.55 -17.78
CA TYR A 9 -12.28 -21.16 -16.37
C TYR A 9 -13.56 -21.64 -15.68
N GLY A 10 -14.47 -22.28 -16.43
CA GLY A 10 -15.77 -22.71 -15.93
C GLY A 10 -16.87 -21.65 -16.05
N ILE A 11 -16.62 -20.56 -16.77
CA ILE A 11 -17.61 -19.50 -17.05
C ILE A 11 -18.30 -19.81 -18.37
N LEU A 12 -19.60 -20.10 -18.31
CA LEU A 12 -20.36 -20.64 -19.44
C LEU A 12 -21.40 -19.63 -19.95
N GLY A 13 -21.71 -19.71 -21.25
CA GLY A 13 -22.84 -18.99 -21.83
C GLY A 13 -22.74 -17.47 -21.78
N THR A 14 -21.54 -16.89 -21.78
CA THR A 14 -21.35 -15.44 -21.81
C THR A 14 -22.03 -14.83 -23.02
N THR A 15 -22.83 -13.76 -22.82
CA THR A 15 -23.53 -13.06 -23.90
C THR A 15 -22.59 -12.18 -24.70
N GLU A 16 -21.64 -11.54 -23.99
CA GLU A 16 -20.61 -10.68 -24.58
C GLU A 16 -19.36 -10.70 -23.69
N VAL A 17 -18.18 -10.64 -24.30
CA VAL A 17 -16.91 -10.43 -23.60
C VAL A 17 -16.26 -9.15 -24.15
N VAL A 18 -16.20 -8.13 -23.30
CA VAL A 18 -15.50 -6.87 -23.59
C VAL A 18 -14.08 -6.99 -23.08
N HIS A 19 -13.12 -7.18 -23.99
CA HIS A 19 -11.72 -7.45 -23.66
C HIS A 19 -10.85 -6.20 -23.79
N ASN A 20 -10.21 -5.78 -22.72
CA ASN A 20 -9.37 -4.60 -22.62
C ASN A 20 -9.99 -3.34 -23.25
N PRO A 21 -11.20 -2.94 -22.85
CA PRO A 21 -11.85 -1.74 -23.38
C PRO A 21 -11.01 -0.48 -23.14
N SER A 22 -11.18 0.47 -24.05
CA SER A 22 -10.63 1.83 -23.92
C SER A 22 -11.31 2.59 -22.78
N TYR A 23 -10.73 3.70 -22.34
CA TYR A 23 -11.36 4.59 -21.36
C TYR A 23 -12.70 5.15 -21.85
N GLU A 24 -12.83 5.42 -23.15
CA GLU A 24 -14.10 5.90 -23.74
C GLU A 24 -15.19 4.83 -23.70
N GLU A 25 -14.84 3.58 -24.03
CA GLU A 25 -15.79 2.46 -23.94
C GLU A 25 -16.23 2.22 -22.50
N LEU A 26 -15.30 2.29 -21.54
CA LEU A 26 -15.61 2.16 -20.11
C LEU A 26 -16.48 3.30 -19.60
N PHE A 27 -16.14 4.54 -19.96
CA PHE A 27 -16.95 5.70 -19.59
C PHE A 27 -18.40 5.56 -20.07
N ASN A 28 -18.60 5.18 -21.34
CA ASN A 28 -19.93 4.99 -21.90
C ASN A 28 -20.67 3.83 -21.21
N ALA A 29 -19.96 2.76 -20.87
CA ALA A 29 -20.55 1.61 -20.21
C ALA A 29 -20.95 1.88 -18.75
N GLU A 30 -20.10 2.58 -17.97
CA GLU A 30 -20.36 2.84 -16.54
C GLU A 30 -21.32 4.00 -16.28
N THR A 31 -21.55 4.86 -17.28
CA THR A 31 -22.48 5.99 -17.22
C THR A 31 -23.76 5.76 -18.01
N ASP A 32 -23.97 4.55 -18.53
CA ASP A 32 -25.18 4.20 -19.28
C ASP A 32 -26.43 4.52 -18.41
N PRO A 33 -27.38 5.31 -18.94
CA PRO A 33 -28.54 5.75 -18.18
C PRO A 33 -29.48 4.60 -17.76
N THR A 34 -29.35 3.43 -18.38
CA THR A 34 -30.16 2.24 -18.03
C THR A 34 -29.63 1.49 -16.81
N LEU A 35 -28.39 1.80 -16.36
CA LEU A 35 -27.83 1.20 -15.15
C LEU A 35 -28.51 1.73 -13.89
N GLU A 36 -28.61 0.86 -12.90
CA GLU A 36 -29.19 1.15 -11.60
C GLU A 36 -28.24 0.75 -10.45
N GLY A 37 -28.51 1.30 -9.25
CA GLY A 37 -27.78 0.94 -8.03
C GLY A 37 -26.28 1.20 -8.12
N PHE A 38 -25.50 0.26 -7.63
CA PHE A 38 -24.03 0.41 -7.53
C PHE A 38 -23.28 0.18 -8.85
N GLU A 39 -23.96 -0.22 -9.91
CA GLU A 39 -23.35 -0.30 -11.24
C GLU A 39 -23.25 1.06 -11.92
N LYS A 40 -24.11 1.99 -11.54
CA LYS A 40 -24.25 3.30 -12.20
C LYS A 40 -23.21 4.28 -11.71
N GLY A 41 -22.40 4.77 -12.62
CA GLY A 41 -21.51 5.90 -12.40
C GLY A 41 -22.20 7.24 -12.65
N GLN A 42 -21.85 8.24 -11.86
CA GLN A 42 -22.28 9.62 -12.01
C GLN A 42 -21.13 10.48 -12.51
N VAL A 43 -21.32 11.18 -13.62
CA VAL A 43 -20.33 12.14 -14.14
C VAL A 43 -20.30 13.37 -13.23
N THR A 44 -19.09 13.77 -12.81
CA THR A 44 -18.88 14.95 -11.96
C THR A 44 -18.52 16.18 -12.77
N GLU A 45 -18.62 17.36 -12.15
CA GLU A 45 -18.20 18.64 -12.73
C GLU A 45 -16.69 18.67 -13.13
N LEU A 46 -15.89 17.84 -12.44
CA LEU A 46 -14.45 17.70 -12.70
C LEU A 46 -14.16 16.78 -13.89
N GLY A 47 -15.17 16.14 -14.46
CA GLY A 47 -15.04 15.20 -15.57
C GLY A 47 -14.74 13.75 -15.16
N ALA A 48 -14.46 13.49 -13.90
CA ALA A 48 -14.31 12.16 -13.34
C ALA A 48 -15.69 11.49 -13.16
N VAL A 49 -15.73 10.17 -13.14
CA VAL A 49 -16.94 9.40 -12.78
C VAL A 49 -16.86 9.06 -11.30
N ASN A 50 -17.97 9.22 -10.57
CA ASN A 50 -18.13 8.78 -9.19
C ASN A 50 -19.02 7.55 -9.11
N VAL A 51 -18.62 6.57 -8.31
CA VAL A 51 -19.39 5.34 -8.07
C VAL A 51 -19.54 5.08 -6.58
N MET A 52 -20.57 4.31 -6.22
CA MET A 52 -20.80 3.85 -4.85
C MET A 52 -20.44 2.37 -4.74
N THR A 53 -19.70 2.00 -3.69
CA THR A 53 -19.22 0.62 -3.50
C THR A 53 -20.09 -0.20 -2.54
N GLY A 54 -21.29 0.29 -2.21
CA GLY A 54 -22.25 -0.39 -1.36
C GLY A 54 -21.86 -0.34 0.13
N ILE A 55 -22.15 -1.42 0.84
CA ILE A 55 -21.90 -1.50 2.28
C ILE A 55 -20.42 -1.56 2.65
N TYR A 56 -19.57 -1.99 1.71
CA TYR A 56 -18.13 -2.03 1.88
C TYR A 56 -17.47 -0.81 1.22
N THR A 57 -17.14 0.17 2.04
CA THR A 57 -16.43 1.39 1.61
C THR A 57 -14.93 1.32 1.87
N GLY A 58 -14.43 0.14 2.18
CA GLY A 58 -13.05 -0.21 2.41
C GLY A 58 -12.85 -1.72 2.30
N ARG A 59 -11.59 -2.16 2.38
CA ARG A 59 -11.27 -3.60 2.40
C ARG A 59 -11.86 -4.27 3.64
N SER A 60 -12.11 -5.56 3.53
CA SER A 60 -12.58 -6.41 4.62
C SER A 60 -11.52 -7.46 5.02
N PRO A 61 -10.53 -7.10 5.85
CA PRO A 61 -9.48 -8.05 6.29
C PRO A 61 -10.04 -9.26 7.04
N LYS A 62 -11.19 -9.12 7.68
CA LYS A 62 -11.87 -10.22 8.37
C LYS A 62 -12.36 -11.31 7.43
N ASP A 63 -12.61 -10.96 6.17
CA ASP A 63 -13.14 -11.85 5.13
C ASP A 63 -12.05 -12.32 4.14
N LYS A 64 -10.78 -11.97 4.39
CA LYS A 64 -9.62 -12.46 3.64
C LYS A 64 -9.23 -13.86 4.13
N PHE A 65 -9.04 -14.78 3.18
CA PHE A 65 -8.59 -16.14 3.44
C PHE A 65 -7.61 -16.61 2.35
N ILE A 66 -6.69 -17.48 2.74
CA ILE A 66 -5.74 -18.14 1.84
C ILE A 66 -5.97 -19.64 1.94
N VAL A 67 -6.08 -20.34 0.82
CA VAL A 67 -6.22 -21.79 0.81
C VAL A 67 -5.00 -22.44 1.45
N MET A 68 -5.22 -23.27 2.47
CA MET A 68 -4.16 -24.04 3.09
C MET A 68 -4.05 -25.40 2.38
N ASP A 69 -3.00 -25.57 1.63
CA ASP A 69 -2.67 -26.76 0.87
C ASP A 69 -1.17 -27.05 0.91
N ASP A 70 -0.70 -27.98 0.12
CA ASP A 70 0.73 -28.38 0.11
C ASP A 70 1.67 -27.25 -0.32
N THR A 71 1.21 -26.28 -1.10
CA THR A 71 2.01 -25.11 -1.50
C THR A 71 2.13 -24.08 -0.37
N SER A 72 1.03 -23.79 0.31
CA SER A 72 0.91 -22.65 1.23
C SER A 72 1.21 -23.00 2.68
N LYS A 73 0.97 -24.25 3.10
CA LYS A 73 1.02 -24.65 4.53
C LYS A 73 2.33 -24.32 5.23
N ASP A 74 3.46 -24.47 4.53
CA ASP A 74 4.80 -24.30 5.10
C ASP A 74 5.45 -22.94 4.73
N THR A 75 4.82 -22.14 3.87
CA THR A 75 5.38 -20.87 3.37
C THR A 75 4.65 -19.66 3.92
N VAL A 76 3.33 -19.72 4.07
CA VAL A 76 2.53 -18.60 4.57
C VAL A 76 2.72 -18.42 6.07
N TRP A 77 2.86 -17.17 6.49
CA TRP A 77 2.86 -16.80 7.90
C TRP A 77 1.42 -16.75 8.43
N TRP A 78 0.92 -17.89 8.84
CA TRP A 78 -0.44 -18.06 9.29
C TRP A 78 -0.76 -17.32 10.59
N THR A 79 -1.99 -16.83 10.70
CA THR A 79 -2.51 -16.33 11.97
C THR A 79 -2.55 -17.46 13.03
N SER A 80 -2.21 -17.13 14.25
CA SER A 80 -2.25 -18.06 15.39
C SER A 80 -2.76 -17.35 16.64
N ASP A 81 -2.93 -18.07 17.73
CA ASP A 81 -3.31 -17.46 19.00
C ASP A 81 -2.18 -16.59 19.57
N GLU A 82 -0.94 -16.94 19.28
CA GLU A 82 0.24 -16.18 19.69
C GLU A 82 0.46 -14.94 18.81
N PHE A 83 0.21 -15.06 17.50
CA PHE A 83 0.46 -13.99 16.50
C PHE A 83 -0.76 -13.78 15.62
N LYS A 84 -1.55 -12.76 15.92
CA LYS A 84 -2.69 -12.38 15.08
C LYS A 84 -2.23 -11.61 13.85
N ASN A 85 -2.64 -12.09 12.68
CA ASN A 85 -2.50 -11.42 11.39
C ASN A 85 -3.70 -11.73 10.49
N ASP A 86 -3.70 -11.24 9.26
CA ASP A 86 -4.84 -11.40 8.33
C ASP A 86 -4.72 -12.67 7.45
N ASN A 87 -3.71 -13.52 7.65
CA ASN A 87 -3.52 -14.74 6.88
C ASN A 87 -4.28 -15.91 7.51
N LYS A 88 -5.58 -15.93 7.30
CA LYS A 88 -6.46 -16.98 7.80
C LYS A 88 -6.54 -18.12 6.80
N PRO A 89 -6.45 -19.39 7.26
CA PRO A 89 -6.57 -20.53 6.38
C PRO A 89 -8.02 -20.76 5.94
N ALA A 90 -8.20 -21.10 4.66
CA ALA A 90 -9.42 -21.69 4.14
C ALA A 90 -9.16 -23.14 3.70
N SER A 91 -10.16 -23.99 3.84
CA SER A 91 -10.08 -25.36 3.32
C SER A 91 -10.20 -25.37 1.78
N VAL A 92 -9.75 -26.47 1.15
CA VAL A 92 -9.93 -26.69 -0.28
C VAL A 92 -11.42 -26.77 -0.64
N GLU A 93 -12.25 -27.34 0.25
CA GLU A 93 -13.71 -27.39 0.08
C GLU A 93 -14.33 -26.01 0.05
N ALA A 94 -13.92 -25.11 0.96
CA ALA A 94 -14.39 -23.73 1.00
C ALA A 94 -13.98 -22.98 -0.28
N TRP A 95 -12.75 -23.17 -0.76
CA TRP A 95 -12.30 -22.63 -2.03
C TRP A 95 -13.16 -23.11 -3.20
N ASN A 96 -13.36 -24.42 -3.32
CA ASN A 96 -14.13 -25.01 -4.42
C ASN A 96 -15.59 -24.50 -4.43
N ALA A 97 -16.22 -24.40 -3.25
CA ALA A 97 -17.57 -23.86 -3.11
C ALA A 97 -17.65 -22.39 -3.54
N CYS A 98 -16.73 -21.55 -3.07
CA CYS A 98 -16.68 -20.12 -3.41
C CYS A 98 -16.35 -19.89 -4.89
N LYS A 99 -15.40 -20.65 -5.45
CA LYS A 99 -15.09 -20.59 -6.87
C LYS A 99 -16.27 -20.99 -7.73
N LYS A 100 -16.97 -22.08 -7.39
CA LYS A 100 -18.19 -22.49 -8.08
C LYS A 100 -19.24 -21.39 -8.08
N LEU A 101 -19.51 -20.78 -6.93
CA LEU A 101 -20.44 -19.68 -6.78
C LEU A 101 -20.04 -18.47 -7.66
N ALA A 102 -18.76 -18.14 -7.72
CA ALA A 102 -18.26 -17.07 -8.60
C ALA A 102 -18.45 -17.40 -10.08
N MET A 103 -18.18 -18.64 -10.50
CA MET A 103 -18.38 -19.09 -11.89
C MET A 103 -19.86 -19.07 -12.27
N GLU A 104 -20.74 -19.49 -11.39
CA GLU A 104 -22.19 -19.42 -11.59
C GLU A 104 -22.67 -17.96 -11.71
N GLN A 105 -22.18 -17.06 -10.85
CA GLN A 105 -22.51 -15.63 -10.90
C GLN A 105 -22.06 -14.98 -12.22
N LEU A 106 -20.87 -15.31 -12.70
CA LEU A 106 -20.27 -14.71 -13.90
C LEU A 106 -20.79 -15.35 -15.21
N SER A 107 -21.43 -16.52 -15.16
CA SER A 107 -21.95 -17.22 -16.33
C SER A 107 -23.24 -16.56 -16.87
N GLY A 108 -23.48 -16.68 -18.18
CA GLY A 108 -24.68 -16.20 -18.84
C GLY A 108 -24.79 -14.68 -18.99
N LYS A 109 -23.71 -13.95 -18.82
CA LYS A 109 -23.72 -12.47 -18.75
C LYS A 109 -22.75 -11.84 -19.73
N LYS A 110 -22.88 -10.52 -19.89
CA LYS A 110 -21.86 -9.65 -20.43
C LYS A 110 -20.77 -9.49 -19.38
N LEU A 111 -19.51 -9.69 -19.77
CA LEU A 111 -18.35 -9.60 -18.89
C LEU A 111 -17.31 -8.64 -19.44
N TYR A 112 -16.62 -7.96 -18.52
CA TYR A 112 -15.41 -7.19 -18.81
C TYR A 112 -14.20 -8.03 -18.39
N VAL A 113 -13.24 -8.17 -19.29
CA VAL A 113 -11.99 -8.87 -19.05
C VAL A 113 -10.84 -7.90 -19.27
N MET A 114 -10.05 -7.71 -18.24
CA MET A 114 -8.88 -6.83 -18.27
C MET A 114 -7.61 -7.67 -18.12
N ASP A 115 -6.79 -7.69 -19.15
CA ASP A 115 -5.46 -8.29 -19.14
C ASP A 115 -4.44 -7.18 -18.89
N LEU A 116 -3.78 -7.21 -17.73
CA LEU A 116 -2.95 -6.12 -17.23
C LEU A 116 -1.69 -6.68 -16.57
N PHE A 117 -0.70 -5.83 -16.33
CA PHE A 117 0.49 -6.19 -15.57
C PHE A 117 0.52 -5.51 -14.19
N CYS A 118 0.99 -6.24 -13.19
CA CYS A 118 1.43 -5.71 -11.91
C CYS A 118 2.96 -5.68 -11.90
N GLY A 119 3.55 -4.49 -11.99
CA GLY A 119 4.98 -4.26 -12.11
C GLY A 119 5.43 -3.73 -13.48
N THR A 120 6.34 -2.76 -13.44
CA THR A 120 6.88 -2.10 -14.65
C THR A 120 8.09 -2.84 -15.25
N ASN A 121 8.82 -3.64 -14.46
CA ASN A 121 9.95 -4.44 -14.95
C ASN A 121 9.46 -5.76 -15.55
N LYS A 122 9.86 -6.03 -16.79
CA LYS A 122 9.35 -7.16 -17.58
C LYS A 122 9.63 -8.52 -16.94
N ASP A 123 10.80 -8.71 -16.34
CA ASP A 123 11.22 -9.99 -15.78
C ASP A 123 10.66 -10.23 -14.36
N SER A 124 10.12 -9.20 -13.72
CA SER A 124 9.62 -9.24 -12.33
C SER A 124 8.12 -9.01 -12.22
N ARG A 125 7.45 -8.61 -13.31
CA ARG A 125 6.01 -8.33 -13.32
C ARG A 125 5.18 -9.60 -13.30
N MET A 126 3.94 -9.47 -12.85
CA MET A 126 2.93 -10.52 -12.91
C MET A 126 1.86 -10.15 -13.94
N ALA A 127 1.57 -11.06 -14.87
CA ALA A 127 0.48 -10.92 -15.82
C ALA A 127 -0.84 -11.36 -15.16
N ILE A 128 -1.83 -10.47 -15.13
CA ILE A 128 -3.09 -10.70 -14.40
C ILE A 128 -4.27 -10.57 -15.34
N ARG A 129 -5.17 -11.54 -15.30
CA ARG A 129 -6.48 -11.46 -15.94
C ARG A 129 -7.54 -11.20 -14.90
N PHE A 130 -8.21 -10.06 -15.00
CA PHE A 130 -9.37 -9.72 -14.19
C PHE A 130 -10.65 -10.03 -14.96
N VAL A 131 -11.58 -10.74 -14.35
CA VAL A 131 -12.89 -11.07 -14.92
C VAL A 131 -13.98 -10.53 -14.01
N MET A 132 -14.85 -9.68 -14.53
CA MET A 132 -15.90 -9.01 -13.77
C MET A 132 -17.11 -8.66 -14.62
N GLU A 133 -18.27 -8.44 -13.99
CA GLU A 133 -19.49 -8.03 -14.67
C GLU A 133 -19.78 -6.52 -14.59
N VAL A 134 -19.04 -5.76 -13.78
CA VAL A 134 -19.28 -4.34 -13.53
C VAL A 134 -18.25 -3.49 -14.27
N ALA A 135 -18.72 -2.57 -15.12
CA ALA A 135 -17.85 -1.74 -15.97
C ALA A 135 -16.87 -0.87 -15.18
N TRP A 136 -17.31 -0.19 -14.13
CA TRP A 136 -16.42 0.68 -13.35
C TRP A 136 -15.36 -0.10 -12.56
N GLN A 137 -15.59 -1.37 -12.25
CA GLN A 137 -14.53 -2.23 -11.67
C GLN A 137 -13.41 -2.49 -12.69
N ALA A 138 -13.77 -2.62 -13.97
CA ALA A 138 -12.79 -2.69 -15.06
C ALA A 138 -12.03 -1.36 -15.23
N HIS A 139 -12.73 -0.22 -15.08
CA HIS A 139 -12.09 1.10 -15.07
C HIS A 139 -11.11 1.24 -13.91
N PHE A 140 -11.49 0.81 -12.71
CA PHE A 140 -10.63 0.83 -11.53
C PHE A 140 -9.31 0.07 -11.79
N VAL A 141 -9.37 -1.17 -12.27
CA VAL A 141 -8.14 -1.94 -12.52
C VAL A 141 -7.34 -1.38 -13.70
N LYS A 142 -8.00 -0.79 -14.70
CA LYS A 142 -7.30 -0.07 -15.78
C LYS A 142 -6.50 1.12 -15.26
N ASN A 143 -7.00 1.85 -14.27
CA ASN A 143 -6.26 2.92 -13.59
C ASN A 143 -5.09 2.38 -12.76
N MET A 144 -5.29 1.26 -12.07
CA MET A 144 -4.36 0.80 -11.05
C MET A 144 -3.26 -0.12 -11.55
N PHE A 145 -3.46 -0.79 -12.69
CA PHE A 145 -2.50 -1.73 -13.25
C PHE A 145 -1.96 -1.23 -14.60
N ILE A 146 -0.92 -1.87 -15.10
CA ILE A 146 -0.22 -1.44 -16.29
C ILE A 146 -0.86 -2.09 -17.51
N THR A 147 -1.31 -1.27 -18.45
CA THR A 147 -1.89 -1.73 -19.71
C THR A 147 -0.81 -2.30 -20.64
N PRO A 148 -0.96 -3.54 -21.14
CA PRO A 148 -0.06 -4.11 -22.13
C PRO A 148 -0.06 -3.31 -23.44
N THR A 149 1.05 -3.37 -24.16
CA THR A 149 1.08 -2.95 -25.57
C THR A 149 0.22 -3.89 -26.43
N ALA A 150 -0.11 -3.47 -27.64
CA ALA A 150 -0.88 -4.32 -28.57
C ALA A 150 -0.18 -5.66 -28.86
N GLU A 151 1.15 -5.66 -28.95
CA GLU A 151 1.97 -6.86 -29.16
C GLU A 151 1.94 -7.78 -27.93
N GLU A 152 2.11 -7.22 -26.73
CA GLU A 152 2.03 -7.96 -25.47
C GLU A 152 0.64 -8.55 -25.26
N LEU A 153 -0.43 -7.80 -25.60
CA LEU A 153 -1.80 -8.26 -25.48
C LEU A 153 -2.13 -9.41 -26.45
N ALA A 154 -1.56 -9.39 -27.66
CA ALA A 154 -1.75 -10.45 -28.65
C ALA A 154 -1.22 -11.80 -28.19
N ASN A 155 -0.20 -11.81 -27.33
CA ASN A 155 0.47 -13.01 -26.78
C ASN A 155 0.27 -13.14 -25.26
N PHE A 156 -0.77 -12.51 -24.71
CA PHE A 156 -0.97 -12.46 -23.27
C PHE A 156 -1.41 -13.80 -22.70
N GLU A 157 -0.62 -14.33 -21.78
CA GLU A 157 -0.97 -15.48 -20.94
C GLU A 157 -0.91 -15.02 -19.47
N PRO A 158 -2.00 -15.18 -18.69
CA PRO A 158 -2.02 -14.74 -17.31
C PRO A 158 -1.22 -15.67 -16.40
N ASP A 159 -0.40 -15.07 -15.53
CA ASP A 159 0.21 -15.74 -14.38
C ASP A 159 -0.80 -15.93 -13.24
N PHE A 160 -1.79 -15.03 -13.14
CA PHE A 160 -2.78 -14.98 -12.08
C PHE A 160 -4.15 -14.55 -12.63
N VAL A 161 -5.23 -15.12 -12.10
CA VAL A 161 -6.60 -14.77 -12.52
C VAL A 161 -7.42 -14.30 -11.33
N VAL A 162 -8.09 -13.16 -11.47
CA VAL A 162 -8.98 -12.58 -10.46
C VAL A 162 -10.41 -12.65 -10.96
N TYR A 163 -11.28 -13.32 -10.22
CA TYR A 163 -12.72 -13.39 -10.48
C TYR A 163 -13.44 -12.49 -9.48
N ASN A 164 -13.96 -11.36 -9.97
CA ASN A 164 -14.74 -10.45 -9.14
C ASN A 164 -16.23 -10.68 -9.36
N ALA A 165 -16.84 -11.46 -8.48
CA ALA A 165 -18.26 -11.79 -8.47
C ALA A 165 -18.97 -11.06 -7.32
N SER A 166 -18.82 -9.73 -7.26
CA SER A 166 -19.25 -8.87 -6.15
C SER A 166 -20.74 -8.95 -5.82
N LYS A 167 -21.58 -9.41 -6.75
CA LYS A 167 -23.03 -9.57 -6.53
C LYS A 167 -23.41 -10.88 -5.84
N ALA A 168 -22.52 -11.89 -5.82
CA ALA A 168 -22.78 -13.18 -5.18
C ALA A 168 -22.51 -13.12 -3.67
N LYS A 169 -23.29 -13.87 -2.90
CA LYS A 169 -23.16 -14.01 -1.44
C LYS A 169 -22.93 -15.45 -1.05
N VAL A 170 -22.07 -15.68 -0.05
CA VAL A 170 -21.80 -17.01 0.50
C VAL A 170 -22.80 -17.29 1.64
N GLU A 171 -24.01 -17.76 1.31
CA GLU A 171 -25.06 -17.97 2.32
C GLU A 171 -24.67 -19.00 3.39
N ASN A 172 -23.95 -20.05 2.98
CA ASN A 172 -23.50 -21.14 3.87
C ASN A 172 -22.09 -20.92 4.45
N TYR A 173 -21.67 -19.67 4.62
CA TYR A 173 -20.32 -19.31 5.04
C TYR A 173 -19.89 -19.99 6.36
N LYS A 174 -20.81 -20.22 7.31
CA LYS A 174 -20.51 -20.87 8.59
C LYS A 174 -20.06 -22.31 8.41
N GLU A 175 -20.72 -23.05 7.50
CA GLU A 175 -20.38 -24.43 7.17
C GLU A 175 -19.01 -24.54 6.50
N LEU A 176 -18.63 -23.49 5.77
CA LEU A 176 -17.34 -23.38 5.07
C LEU A 176 -16.21 -22.82 5.97
N GLY A 177 -16.50 -22.49 7.23
CA GLY A 177 -15.52 -21.91 8.14
C GLY A 177 -15.12 -20.48 7.81
N LEU A 178 -15.94 -19.75 7.05
CA LEU A 178 -15.72 -18.35 6.68
C LEU A 178 -16.34 -17.40 7.72
N ASN A 179 -15.93 -16.12 7.67
CA ASN A 179 -16.31 -15.13 8.66
C ASN A 179 -17.72 -14.55 8.43
N SER A 180 -18.12 -14.36 7.17
CA SER A 180 -19.42 -13.76 6.78
C SER A 180 -19.84 -14.22 5.39
N GLU A 181 -20.96 -13.69 4.91
CA GLU A 181 -21.42 -13.87 3.51
C GLU A 181 -20.45 -13.28 2.46
N THR A 182 -19.45 -12.51 2.91
CA THR A 182 -18.41 -11.91 2.08
C THR A 182 -17.15 -12.77 2.15
N ALA A 183 -16.50 -12.97 1.02
CA ALA A 183 -15.26 -13.72 0.97
C ALA A 183 -14.29 -13.17 -0.08
N VAL A 184 -13.04 -13.01 0.34
CA VAL A 184 -11.90 -12.67 -0.51
C VAL A 184 -10.87 -13.78 -0.32
N LEU A 185 -10.87 -14.74 -1.24
CA LEU A 185 -10.05 -15.94 -1.14
C LEU A 185 -8.93 -15.96 -2.17
N PHE A 186 -7.77 -16.43 -1.73
CA PHE A 186 -6.59 -16.64 -2.58
C PHE A 186 -6.21 -18.11 -2.61
N ASN A 187 -5.95 -18.63 -3.81
CA ASN A 187 -5.37 -19.95 -4.00
C ASN A 187 -4.00 -19.79 -4.66
N LEU A 188 -2.94 -20.06 -3.90
CA LEU A 188 -1.56 -19.88 -4.35
C LEU A 188 -1.12 -20.98 -5.31
N THR A 189 -1.74 -22.15 -5.23
CA THR A 189 -1.45 -23.29 -6.12
C THR A 189 -2.03 -23.08 -7.52
N SER A 190 -3.31 -22.72 -7.61
CA SER A 190 -3.95 -22.43 -8.90
C SER A 190 -3.72 -21.00 -9.39
N ARG A 191 -3.13 -20.13 -8.57
CA ARG A 191 -2.88 -18.71 -8.84
C ARG A 191 -4.15 -17.96 -9.20
N GLU A 192 -5.11 -18.01 -8.30
CA GLU A 192 -6.43 -17.42 -8.48
C GLU A 192 -6.89 -16.68 -7.23
N GLN A 193 -7.67 -15.61 -7.45
CA GLN A 193 -8.42 -14.89 -6.41
C GLN A 193 -9.90 -14.91 -6.76
N VAL A 194 -10.75 -15.12 -5.75
CA VAL A 194 -12.21 -14.97 -5.84
C VAL A 194 -12.67 -13.89 -4.88
N ILE A 195 -13.47 -12.95 -5.37
CA ILE A 195 -14.06 -11.86 -4.58
C ILE A 195 -15.58 -11.99 -4.65
N LEU A 196 -16.22 -12.13 -3.47
CA LEU A 196 -17.66 -12.32 -3.31
C LEU A 196 -18.23 -11.28 -2.33
N ASN A 197 -19.37 -10.69 -2.70
CA ASN A 197 -20.17 -9.80 -1.87
C ASN A 197 -19.50 -8.51 -1.39
N THR A 198 -18.45 -8.07 -2.06
CA THR A 198 -17.87 -6.73 -1.87
C THR A 198 -17.60 -6.08 -3.21
N TRP A 199 -17.99 -4.80 -3.34
CA TRP A 199 -17.81 -4.02 -4.56
C TRP A 199 -16.56 -3.16 -4.53
N TYR A 200 -15.93 -3.03 -3.36
CA TYR A 200 -14.78 -2.16 -3.15
C TYR A 200 -13.59 -2.54 -4.04
N GLY A 201 -13.17 -1.62 -4.92
CA GLY A 201 -12.10 -1.85 -5.90
C GLY A 201 -10.75 -2.20 -5.28
N GLY A 202 -10.49 -1.68 -4.08
CA GLY A 202 -9.25 -1.92 -3.35
C GLY A 202 -8.96 -3.39 -3.01
N GLU A 203 -9.96 -4.30 -3.05
CA GLU A 203 -9.73 -5.74 -2.86
C GLU A 203 -8.94 -6.34 -4.04
N MET A 204 -9.17 -5.89 -5.27
CA MET A 204 -8.39 -6.30 -6.43
C MET A 204 -6.97 -5.74 -6.37
N LYS A 205 -6.84 -4.45 -6.07
CA LYS A 205 -5.54 -3.78 -5.98
C LYS A 205 -4.64 -4.40 -4.91
N LYS A 206 -5.12 -4.43 -3.67
CA LYS A 206 -4.35 -4.94 -2.52
C LYS A 206 -4.21 -6.45 -2.54
N GLY A 207 -5.15 -7.16 -3.15
CA GLY A 207 -5.02 -8.60 -3.40
C GLY A 207 -3.79 -8.91 -4.24
N MET A 208 -3.58 -8.20 -5.32
CA MET A 208 -2.41 -8.41 -6.17
C MET A 208 -1.12 -7.92 -5.52
N PHE A 209 -1.17 -6.86 -4.72
CA PHE A 209 -0.04 -6.46 -3.89
C PHE A 209 0.35 -7.58 -2.90
N SER A 210 -0.60 -8.20 -2.24
CA SER A 210 -0.35 -9.37 -1.38
C SER A 210 0.29 -10.53 -2.15
N MET A 211 -0.12 -10.76 -3.39
CA MET A 211 0.48 -11.80 -4.23
C MET A 211 1.92 -11.46 -4.64
N MET A 212 2.20 -10.20 -4.97
CA MET A 212 3.58 -9.75 -5.19
C MET A 212 4.44 -9.92 -3.93
N ASN A 213 3.88 -9.62 -2.75
CA ASN A 213 4.53 -9.84 -1.46
C ASN A 213 4.76 -11.33 -1.14
N TYR A 214 4.03 -12.23 -1.76
CA TYR A 214 4.30 -13.67 -1.65
C TYR A 214 5.39 -14.13 -2.64
N TYR A 215 5.21 -13.84 -3.93
CA TYR A 215 6.07 -14.41 -4.97
C TYR A 215 7.44 -13.73 -5.08
N LEU A 216 7.53 -12.41 -4.98
CA LEU A 216 8.80 -11.70 -5.20
C LEU A 216 9.86 -12.02 -4.15
N PRO A 217 9.58 -12.00 -2.84
CA PRO A 217 10.61 -12.32 -1.85
C PRO A 217 11.10 -13.76 -1.94
N LEU A 218 10.23 -14.71 -2.34
CA LEU A 218 10.64 -16.10 -2.58
C LEU A 218 11.60 -16.24 -3.77
N ASN A 219 11.62 -15.26 -4.67
CA ASN A 219 12.53 -15.19 -5.83
C ASN A 219 13.68 -14.18 -5.61
N GLY A 220 13.97 -13.79 -4.38
CA GLY A 220 15.10 -12.93 -4.04
C GLY A 220 14.93 -11.44 -4.40
N MET A 221 13.69 -10.96 -4.54
CA MET A 221 13.35 -9.57 -4.82
C MET A 221 12.68 -8.92 -3.61
N ALA A 222 12.93 -7.63 -3.39
CA ALA A 222 12.19 -6.88 -2.39
C ALA A 222 10.81 -6.47 -2.93
N SER A 223 9.78 -6.64 -2.10
CA SER A 223 8.43 -6.14 -2.31
C SER A 223 8.07 -5.20 -1.16
N MET A 224 7.59 -3.99 -1.47
CA MET A 224 7.63 -2.89 -0.53
C MET A 224 6.35 -2.05 -0.58
N HIS A 225 5.77 -1.79 0.57
CA HIS A 225 4.72 -0.80 0.76
C HIS A 225 5.36 0.56 1.06
N CYS A 226 5.69 1.28 0.00
CA CYS A 226 6.40 2.56 0.08
C CYS A 226 6.09 3.45 -1.12
N SER A 227 6.30 4.76 -0.95
CA SER A 227 6.44 5.69 -2.07
C SER A 227 7.88 5.70 -2.57
N SER A 228 8.10 6.09 -3.80
CA SER A 228 9.44 6.23 -4.38
C SER A 228 9.52 7.39 -5.38
N ASN A 229 10.66 8.06 -5.38
CA ASN A 229 10.97 9.13 -6.33
C ASN A 229 12.45 9.11 -6.74
N THR A 230 12.77 9.88 -7.77
CA THR A 230 14.15 10.16 -8.22
C THR A 230 14.42 11.66 -8.20
N ASP A 231 15.68 12.05 -8.43
CA ASP A 231 15.98 13.43 -8.81
C ASP A 231 15.44 13.77 -10.21
N MET A 232 15.64 15.01 -10.65
CA MET A 232 15.14 15.48 -11.96
C MET A 232 15.85 14.85 -13.16
N ASN A 233 16.95 14.11 -12.93
CA ASN A 233 17.68 13.35 -13.95
C ASN A 233 17.24 11.89 -14.04
N GLY A 234 16.31 11.46 -13.17
CA GLY A 234 15.89 10.06 -13.06
C GLY A 234 16.88 9.18 -12.30
N GLU A 235 17.75 9.79 -11.50
CA GLU A 235 18.76 9.15 -10.65
C GLU A 235 18.45 9.37 -9.17
N ASN A 236 19.35 8.94 -8.27
CA ASN A 236 19.24 9.16 -6.83
C ASN A 236 17.87 8.74 -6.27
N THR A 237 17.50 7.49 -6.54
CA THR A 237 16.23 6.91 -6.08
C THR A 237 16.15 6.89 -4.55
N ALA A 238 15.01 7.31 -4.02
CA ALA A 238 14.68 7.27 -2.60
C ALA A 238 13.38 6.49 -2.36
N LEU A 239 13.36 5.73 -1.26
CA LEU A 239 12.19 5.00 -0.78
C LEU A 239 11.66 5.64 0.51
N PHE A 240 10.34 5.82 0.58
CA PHE A 240 9.66 6.38 1.74
C PHE A 240 8.64 5.37 2.26
N PHE A 241 8.95 4.73 3.37
CA PHE A 241 8.02 3.88 4.11
C PHE A 241 7.31 4.71 5.17
N GLY A 242 6.05 4.41 5.43
CA GLY A 242 5.30 5.08 6.48
C GLY A 242 3.83 4.69 6.45
N LEU A 243 3.22 4.71 7.62
CA LEU A 243 1.78 4.50 7.78
C LEU A 243 1.01 5.80 7.52
N SER A 244 -0.31 5.71 7.51
CA SER A 244 -1.18 6.89 7.36
C SER A 244 -0.84 7.96 8.40
N GLY A 245 -0.79 9.23 7.97
CA GLY A 245 -0.50 10.38 8.84
C GLY A 245 0.98 10.65 9.11
N THR A 246 1.90 9.84 8.61
CA THR A 246 3.35 10.06 8.77
C THR A 246 3.94 11.05 7.76
N GLY A 247 3.18 11.43 6.74
CA GLY A 247 3.61 12.34 5.68
C GLY A 247 4.22 11.66 4.45
N LYS A 248 4.02 10.35 4.29
CA LYS A 248 4.57 9.57 3.15
C LYS A 248 4.30 10.24 1.79
N THR A 249 3.06 10.50 1.45
CA THR A 249 2.67 11.13 0.19
C THR A 249 3.22 12.56 0.08
N THR A 250 3.06 13.37 1.12
CA THR A 250 3.52 14.76 1.13
C THR A 250 5.03 14.90 0.95
N LEU A 251 5.81 14.02 1.57
CA LEU A 251 7.27 14.09 1.54
C LEU A 251 7.87 13.45 0.28
N SER A 252 7.21 12.43 -0.28
CA SER A 252 7.66 11.81 -1.54
C SER A 252 7.27 12.64 -2.78
N THR A 253 6.22 13.47 -2.68
CA THR A 253 5.80 14.43 -3.71
C THR A 253 6.51 15.76 -3.47
N ASP A 254 7.67 15.93 -4.08
CA ASP A 254 8.49 17.14 -3.98
C ASP A 254 8.63 17.77 -5.38
N PRO A 255 8.41 19.09 -5.55
CA PRO A 255 8.57 19.75 -6.85
C PRO A 255 9.99 19.64 -7.43
N LYS A 256 10.98 19.27 -6.63
CA LYS A 256 12.38 19.01 -7.05
C LYS A 256 12.65 17.55 -7.44
N ARG A 257 11.64 16.67 -7.39
CA ARG A 257 11.78 15.24 -7.61
C ARG A 257 10.76 14.74 -8.64
N LEU A 258 11.06 13.59 -9.24
CA LEU A 258 10.15 12.86 -10.14
C LEU A 258 9.59 11.65 -9.41
N LEU A 259 8.27 11.53 -9.35
CA LEU A 259 7.59 10.41 -8.73
C LEU A 259 7.77 9.13 -9.56
N ILE A 260 8.16 8.03 -8.93
CA ILE A 260 8.08 6.68 -9.50
C ILE A 260 6.69 6.12 -9.21
N GLY A 261 6.25 6.19 -7.96
CA GLY A 261 4.94 5.78 -7.51
C GLY A 261 4.70 6.17 -6.05
N ASP A 262 3.45 6.12 -5.63
CA ASP A 262 3.04 6.62 -4.32
C ASP A 262 2.82 5.54 -3.24
N ASP A 263 2.76 4.24 -3.61
CA ASP A 263 2.28 3.22 -2.67
C ASP A 263 2.99 1.85 -2.72
N GLU A 264 3.23 1.25 -3.89
CA GLU A 264 3.67 -0.15 -4.03
C GLU A 264 4.83 -0.28 -5.01
N HIS A 265 5.95 -0.84 -4.55
CA HIS A 265 7.16 -0.98 -5.37
C HIS A 265 7.85 -2.33 -5.17
N GLY A 266 8.56 -2.75 -6.20
CA GLY A 266 9.55 -3.82 -6.13
C GLY A 266 10.96 -3.26 -6.29
N TRP A 267 11.92 -4.05 -5.85
CA TRP A 267 13.34 -3.79 -6.07
C TRP A 267 14.03 -5.09 -6.48
N ASP A 268 14.36 -5.16 -7.73
CA ASP A 268 15.08 -6.28 -8.34
C ASP A 268 16.52 -5.90 -8.73
N ASP A 269 17.15 -6.65 -9.62
CA ASP A 269 18.51 -6.38 -10.05
C ASP A 269 18.64 -5.22 -11.05
N GLU A 270 17.52 -4.77 -11.64
CA GLU A 270 17.47 -3.59 -12.51
C GLU A 270 17.24 -2.28 -11.73
N GLY A 271 16.79 -2.37 -10.50
CA GLY A 271 16.49 -1.22 -9.63
C GLY A 271 15.07 -1.24 -9.06
N VAL A 272 14.60 -0.06 -8.67
CA VAL A 272 13.27 0.14 -8.07
C VAL A 272 12.23 0.34 -9.17
N PHE A 273 11.11 -0.38 -9.08
CA PHE A 273 10.03 -0.29 -10.04
C PHE A 273 8.66 -0.24 -9.38
N ASN A 274 7.75 0.53 -9.98
CA ASN A 274 6.38 0.64 -9.53
C ASN A 274 5.59 -0.62 -9.91
N PHE A 275 4.72 -1.10 -9.01
CA PHE A 275 3.77 -2.17 -9.33
C PHE A 275 2.58 -1.66 -10.11
N GLU A 276 2.27 -0.38 -9.97
CA GLU A 276 1.02 0.22 -10.40
C GLU A 276 1.16 1.07 -11.67
N GLY A 277 0.06 1.18 -12.39
CA GLY A 277 -0.09 2.10 -13.53
C GLY A 277 -0.70 3.45 -13.15
N GLY A 278 -1.11 3.63 -11.91
CA GLY A 278 -1.77 4.83 -11.41
C GLY A 278 -1.66 5.01 -9.92
N CYS A 279 -2.44 5.93 -9.40
CA CYS A 279 -2.50 6.28 -7.98
C CYS A 279 -3.91 6.07 -7.41
N TYR A 280 -3.99 5.76 -6.11
CA TYR A 280 -5.23 5.54 -5.38
C TYR A 280 -5.22 6.33 -4.07
N ALA A 281 -5.74 7.54 -4.12
CA ALA A 281 -5.65 8.52 -3.03
C ALA A 281 -6.96 8.63 -2.23
N LYS A 282 -6.84 8.96 -0.94
CA LYS A 282 -7.97 9.47 -0.14
C LYS A 282 -8.32 10.88 -0.59
N VAL A 283 -9.62 11.18 -0.63
CA VAL A 283 -10.12 12.51 -1.00
C VAL A 283 -11.04 13.14 0.04
N ILE A 284 -11.21 12.50 1.21
CA ILE A 284 -11.91 13.15 2.33
C ILE A 284 -11.14 14.40 2.75
N ASN A 285 -11.86 15.52 2.87
CA ASN A 285 -11.29 16.84 3.16
C ASN A 285 -10.17 17.27 2.17
N LEU A 286 -10.21 16.78 0.92
CA LEU A 286 -9.24 17.17 -0.09
C LEU A 286 -9.27 18.68 -0.31
N ASP A 287 -8.13 19.31 -0.14
CA ASP A 287 -7.94 20.75 -0.31
C ASP A 287 -7.03 21.04 -1.51
N LYS A 288 -7.52 21.87 -2.41
CA LYS A 288 -6.83 22.20 -3.67
C LYS A 288 -5.46 22.85 -3.47
N ASP A 289 -5.31 23.64 -2.41
CA ASP A 289 -4.08 24.39 -2.19
C ASP A 289 -3.04 23.55 -1.44
N SER A 290 -3.50 22.64 -0.59
CA SER A 290 -2.64 21.73 0.19
C SER A 290 -2.19 20.50 -0.60
N GLU A 291 -3.06 19.96 -1.48
CA GLU A 291 -2.84 18.74 -2.25
C GLU A 291 -3.16 18.94 -3.74
N PRO A 292 -2.49 19.90 -4.40
CA PRO A 292 -2.81 20.30 -5.78
C PRO A 292 -2.65 19.15 -6.79
N ASP A 293 -1.68 18.27 -6.60
CA ASP A 293 -1.44 17.15 -7.53
C ASP A 293 -2.62 16.17 -7.55
N ILE A 294 -3.15 15.81 -6.38
CA ILE A 294 -4.31 14.92 -6.27
C ILE A 294 -5.56 15.63 -6.84
N TYR A 295 -5.79 16.88 -6.44
CA TYR A 295 -6.96 17.65 -6.91
C TYR A 295 -6.97 17.79 -8.44
N ASN A 296 -5.85 18.16 -9.04
CA ASN A 296 -5.72 18.34 -10.49
C ASN A 296 -5.73 17.00 -11.27
N ALA A 297 -5.49 15.88 -10.60
CA ALA A 297 -5.60 14.56 -11.20
C ALA A 297 -7.07 14.08 -11.31
N ILE A 298 -8.00 14.71 -10.59
CA ILE A 298 -9.44 14.42 -10.67
C ILE A 298 -10.02 15.07 -11.92
N LYS A 299 -9.97 14.35 -13.02
CA LYS A 299 -10.43 14.78 -14.35
C LYS A 299 -10.91 13.57 -15.14
N ARG A 300 -11.21 13.72 -16.43
CA ARG A 300 -11.58 12.60 -17.31
C ARG A 300 -10.60 11.43 -17.12
N ASN A 301 -11.10 10.21 -17.05
CA ASN A 301 -10.43 8.93 -16.76
C ASN A 301 -10.09 8.69 -15.28
N ALA A 302 -10.27 9.65 -14.39
CA ALA A 302 -10.25 9.38 -12.96
C ALA A 302 -11.59 8.76 -12.52
N LEU A 303 -11.53 7.90 -11.51
CA LEU A 303 -12.70 7.25 -10.90
C LEU A 303 -12.74 7.55 -9.41
N LEU A 304 -13.80 8.27 -8.98
CA LEU A 304 -14.10 8.55 -7.58
C LEU A 304 -14.92 7.42 -6.97
N GLU A 305 -14.70 7.11 -5.72
CA GLU A 305 -15.47 6.11 -4.96
C GLU A 305 -16.06 6.76 -3.69
N ASN A 306 -17.37 6.62 -3.54
CA ASN A 306 -18.16 7.01 -2.36
C ASN A 306 -18.12 8.51 -2.00
N VAL A 307 -17.81 9.36 -2.95
CA VAL A 307 -17.87 10.81 -2.78
C VAL A 307 -19.33 11.26 -2.90
N THR A 308 -19.78 12.17 -2.04
CA THR A 308 -21.09 12.78 -2.19
C THR A 308 -21.06 13.78 -3.33
N VAL A 309 -21.97 13.62 -4.28
CA VAL A 309 -22.09 14.45 -5.50
C VAL A 309 -23.52 14.90 -5.62
N ASP A 310 -23.73 16.19 -5.83
CA ASP A 310 -25.06 16.77 -5.99
C ASP A 310 -25.67 16.53 -7.39
N GLU A 311 -26.87 17.02 -7.62
CA GLU A 311 -27.59 16.89 -8.90
C GLU A 311 -26.90 17.60 -10.08
N ASN A 312 -26.02 18.57 -9.79
CA ASN A 312 -25.23 19.31 -10.79
C ASN A 312 -23.85 18.66 -11.03
N GLY A 313 -23.54 17.57 -10.36
CA GLY A 313 -22.25 16.90 -10.46
C GLY A 313 -21.16 17.50 -9.56
N VAL A 314 -21.50 18.40 -8.64
CA VAL A 314 -20.53 19.04 -7.74
C VAL A 314 -20.15 18.08 -6.63
N CYS A 315 -18.84 17.87 -6.47
CA CYS A 315 -18.27 16.99 -5.44
C CYS A 315 -18.17 17.71 -4.09
N ASP A 316 -18.65 17.08 -3.02
CA ASP A 316 -18.41 17.49 -1.65
C ASP A 316 -17.37 16.57 -0.99
N PHE A 317 -16.11 16.98 -1.03
CA PHE A 317 -15.01 16.21 -0.42
C PHE A 317 -14.99 16.31 1.12
N ALA A 318 -15.73 17.23 1.72
CA ALA A 318 -15.81 17.35 3.17
C ALA A 318 -16.88 16.41 3.78
N ASP A 319 -17.80 15.91 2.97
CA ASP A 319 -18.88 15.05 3.43
C ASP A 319 -18.40 13.61 3.66
N GLY A 320 -18.29 13.22 4.93
CA GLY A 320 -18.00 11.86 5.38
C GLY A 320 -19.24 11.02 5.71
N SER A 321 -20.45 11.44 5.32
CA SER A 321 -21.71 10.76 5.70
C SER A 321 -21.82 9.33 5.13
N VAL A 322 -21.27 9.08 3.95
CA VAL A 322 -21.16 7.74 3.38
C VAL A 322 -19.98 6.99 4.00
N THR A 323 -18.81 7.63 4.01
CA THR A 323 -17.58 7.09 4.59
C THR A 323 -16.51 8.18 4.68
N GLU A 324 -15.64 8.09 5.68
CA GLU A 324 -14.39 8.87 5.72
C GLU A 324 -13.30 8.30 4.78
N ASN A 325 -13.56 7.15 4.13
CA ASN A 325 -12.64 6.51 3.19
C ASN A 325 -13.02 6.76 1.73
N THR A 326 -13.43 7.99 1.41
CA THR A 326 -13.63 8.40 0.03
C THR A 326 -12.32 8.34 -0.76
N ARG A 327 -12.37 7.88 -2.01
CA ARG A 327 -11.17 7.59 -2.80
C ARG A 327 -11.29 8.14 -4.22
N VAL A 328 -10.11 8.29 -4.85
CA VAL A 328 -9.98 8.47 -6.28
C VAL A 328 -8.86 7.56 -6.82
N SER A 329 -9.11 6.89 -7.93
CA SER A 329 -8.06 6.26 -8.74
C SER A 329 -7.88 7.05 -10.05
N TYR A 330 -6.63 7.19 -10.49
CA TYR A 330 -6.31 7.85 -11.74
C TYR A 330 -5.01 7.31 -12.34
N PRO A 331 -4.85 7.37 -13.69
CA PRO A 331 -3.59 7.01 -14.32
C PRO A 331 -2.44 7.89 -13.82
N ILE A 332 -1.23 7.33 -13.70
CA ILE A 332 -0.08 8.06 -13.16
C ILE A 332 0.31 9.28 -14.00
N ASP A 333 0.00 9.27 -15.30
CA ASP A 333 0.27 10.39 -16.21
C ASP A 333 -0.63 11.62 -15.98
N HIS A 334 -1.63 11.52 -15.11
CA HIS A 334 -2.34 12.68 -14.59
C HIS A 334 -1.47 13.55 -13.68
N ILE A 335 -0.39 13.00 -13.13
CA ILE A 335 0.64 13.74 -12.39
C ILE A 335 1.70 14.23 -13.38
N GLU A 336 2.07 15.50 -13.26
CA GLU A 336 3.02 16.13 -14.19
C GLU A 336 4.46 15.65 -13.98
N LYS A 337 4.92 15.63 -12.71
CA LYS A 337 6.29 15.31 -12.33
C LYS A 337 6.47 13.84 -11.99
N ILE A 338 6.50 13.01 -12.99
CA ILE A 338 6.72 11.56 -12.88
C ILE A 338 7.94 11.13 -13.71
N VAL A 339 8.52 9.99 -13.36
CA VAL A 339 9.54 9.33 -14.17
C VAL A 339 8.92 8.81 -15.45
N ARG A 340 9.51 9.13 -16.60
CA ARG A 340 9.04 8.73 -17.92
C ARG A 340 10.15 8.02 -18.70
N PRO A 341 9.86 7.14 -19.67
CA PRO A 341 8.51 6.71 -20.11
C PRO A 341 7.88 5.64 -19.22
N VAL A 342 8.66 5.03 -18.32
CA VAL A 342 8.24 3.91 -17.45
C VAL A 342 8.51 4.29 -16.00
N SER A 343 7.58 3.97 -15.10
CA SER A 343 7.67 4.25 -13.66
C SER A 343 8.68 3.33 -12.97
N LYS A 344 9.96 3.60 -13.17
CA LYS A 344 11.09 2.90 -12.53
C LYS A 344 12.31 3.82 -12.39
N GLY A 345 13.22 3.46 -11.50
CA GLY A 345 14.49 4.15 -11.29
C GLY A 345 15.62 3.15 -11.01
N PRO A 346 16.87 3.62 -10.96
CA PRO A 346 17.99 2.79 -10.56
C PRO A 346 17.85 2.32 -9.09
N ASP A 347 18.81 1.54 -8.64
CA ASP A 347 18.91 1.12 -7.23
C ASP A 347 18.75 2.30 -6.28
N ALA A 348 17.97 2.10 -5.21
CA ALA A 348 17.79 3.14 -4.20
C ALA A 348 19.12 3.50 -3.53
N LYS A 349 19.29 4.79 -3.27
CA LYS A 349 20.42 5.34 -2.49
C LYS A 349 20.02 5.63 -1.04
N ASN A 350 18.74 5.97 -0.84
CA ASN A 350 18.23 6.35 0.47
C ASN A 350 16.94 5.59 0.76
N VAL A 351 16.86 5.00 1.95
CA VAL A 351 15.69 4.31 2.48
C VAL A 351 15.24 5.06 3.73
N ILE A 352 14.04 5.62 3.69
CA ILE A 352 13.53 6.51 4.73
C ILE A 352 12.30 5.86 5.38
N PHE A 353 12.41 5.57 6.68
CA PHE A 353 11.31 5.10 7.51
C PHE A 353 10.67 6.28 8.21
N LEU A 354 9.44 6.64 7.82
CA LEU A 354 8.67 7.72 8.42
C LEU A 354 7.87 7.20 9.61
N SER A 355 7.97 7.91 10.71
CA SER A 355 7.22 7.64 11.93
C SER A 355 6.63 8.96 12.45
N ALA A 356 5.43 8.91 13.02
CA ALA A 356 4.86 10.05 13.73
C ALA A 356 4.75 9.69 15.21
N ASP A 357 5.81 9.98 15.97
CA ASP A 357 5.84 9.73 17.40
C ASP A 357 5.06 10.82 18.16
N ALA A 358 3.98 10.43 18.85
CA ALA A 358 3.18 11.33 19.67
C ALA A 358 3.67 11.44 21.12
N PHE A 359 4.69 10.67 21.49
CA PHE A 359 5.24 10.66 22.86
C PHE A 359 6.38 11.67 23.06
N GLY A 360 6.93 12.22 21.98
CA GLY A 360 8.02 13.18 22.02
C GLY A 360 9.38 12.57 22.35
N VAL A 361 9.59 11.30 22.04
CA VAL A 361 10.79 10.52 22.40
C VAL A 361 11.78 10.42 21.26
N LEU A 362 11.29 10.06 20.07
CA LEU A 362 12.17 9.80 18.92
C LEU A 362 12.76 11.09 18.37
N PRO A 363 14.06 11.09 18.01
CA PRO A 363 14.67 12.24 17.35
C PRO A 363 14.05 12.47 15.97
N PRO A 364 14.09 13.71 15.45
CA PRO A 364 13.59 14.04 14.11
C PRO A 364 14.23 13.22 13.00
N VAL A 365 15.48 12.83 13.18
CA VAL A 365 16.19 11.94 12.25
C VAL A 365 17.26 11.12 12.97
N SER A 366 17.41 9.88 12.52
CA SER A 366 18.47 8.98 12.96
C SER A 366 19.07 8.25 11.76
N ILE A 367 20.39 8.06 11.77
CA ILE A 367 21.11 7.25 10.79
C ILE A 367 21.14 5.81 11.34
N LEU A 368 20.68 4.86 10.56
CA LEU A 368 20.54 3.46 11.00
C LEU A 368 21.68 2.58 10.49
N THR A 369 22.13 1.65 11.34
CA THR A 369 22.94 0.51 10.89
C THR A 369 22.07 -0.46 10.08
N PRO A 370 22.64 -1.40 9.30
CA PRO A 370 21.85 -2.42 8.61
C PRO A 370 20.95 -3.23 9.54
N GLU A 371 21.42 -3.60 10.72
CA GLU A 371 20.64 -4.35 11.72
C GLU A 371 19.51 -3.49 12.31
N GLN A 372 19.78 -2.22 12.60
CA GLN A 372 18.76 -1.27 13.02
C GLN A 372 17.72 -1.04 11.93
N ALA A 373 18.14 -0.95 10.66
CA ALA A 373 17.22 -0.83 9.54
C ALA A 373 16.24 -2.02 9.50
N LYS A 374 16.71 -3.26 9.66
CA LYS A 374 15.84 -4.44 9.77
C LYS A 374 14.91 -4.33 10.98
N TYR A 375 15.43 -3.98 12.15
CA TYR A 375 14.64 -3.89 13.39
C TYR A 375 13.50 -2.89 13.28
N TYR A 376 13.79 -1.65 12.85
CA TYR A 376 12.78 -0.60 12.73
C TYR A 376 11.83 -0.84 11.55
N PHE A 377 12.30 -1.46 10.48
CA PHE A 377 11.44 -1.90 9.38
C PHE A 377 10.43 -2.97 9.84
N LEU A 378 10.86 -4.00 10.55
CA LEU A 378 9.97 -5.00 11.12
C LEU A 378 8.98 -4.40 12.14
N SER A 379 9.41 -3.42 12.91
CA SER A 379 8.56 -2.76 13.90
C SER A 379 7.47 -1.92 13.26
N GLY A 380 7.79 -1.12 12.22
CA GLY A 380 6.82 -0.29 11.51
C GLY A 380 6.05 0.65 12.44
N PHE A 381 6.76 1.38 13.30
CA PHE A 381 6.16 2.18 14.37
C PHE A 381 5.59 3.50 13.87
N THR A 382 4.41 3.85 14.39
CA THR A 382 3.85 5.20 14.41
C THR A 382 2.90 5.35 15.59
N SER A 383 2.36 6.55 15.81
CA SER A 383 1.27 6.77 16.76
C SER A 383 -0.02 7.08 16.04
N LYS A 384 -1.11 6.45 16.44
CA LYS A 384 -2.47 6.88 16.10
C LYS A 384 -2.84 8.04 17.01
N LEU A 385 -3.38 9.10 16.42
CA LEU A 385 -3.74 10.32 17.15
C LEU A 385 -5.20 10.26 17.57
N ALA A 386 -5.53 10.94 18.67
CA ALA A 386 -6.91 11.18 19.07
C ALA A 386 -7.69 11.83 17.92
N GLY A 387 -8.87 11.29 17.61
CA GLY A 387 -9.76 11.81 16.56
C GLY A 387 -9.38 11.46 15.11
N THR A 388 -8.26 10.74 14.86
CA THR A 388 -7.88 10.33 13.50
C THR A 388 -8.51 9.01 13.06
N GLU A 389 -8.95 8.20 14.02
CA GLU A 389 -9.71 6.97 13.79
C GLU A 389 -10.82 6.85 14.84
N ARG A 390 -11.93 6.23 14.46
CA ARG A 390 -13.07 6.04 15.36
C ARG A 390 -12.66 5.23 16.60
N GLY A 391 -12.86 5.82 17.78
CA GLY A 391 -12.55 5.17 19.07
C GLY A 391 -11.15 5.46 19.63
N ILE A 392 -10.32 6.24 18.94
CA ILE A 392 -9.02 6.71 19.43
C ILE A 392 -9.20 8.04 20.18
N THR A 393 -9.12 8.01 21.50
CA THR A 393 -9.29 9.17 22.39
C THR A 393 -7.96 9.73 22.91
N GLU A 394 -6.91 8.93 22.89
CA GLU A 394 -5.55 9.30 23.29
C GLU A 394 -4.53 8.76 22.28
N PRO A 395 -3.33 9.39 22.18
CA PRO A 395 -2.26 8.88 21.34
C PRO A 395 -1.91 7.43 21.68
N THR A 396 -1.99 6.55 20.71
CA THR A 396 -1.75 5.10 20.88
C THR A 396 -0.63 4.64 19.97
N PRO A 397 0.40 3.95 20.50
CA PRO A 397 1.46 3.39 19.66
C PRO A 397 0.88 2.31 18.76
N THR A 398 1.30 2.32 17.51
CA THR A 398 0.89 1.35 16.50
C THR A 398 2.13 0.77 15.85
N PHE A 399 2.15 -0.55 15.74
CA PHE A 399 3.22 -1.29 15.09
C PHE A 399 2.63 -2.09 13.93
N SER A 400 3.11 -1.84 12.73
CA SER A 400 2.70 -2.56 11.52
C SER A 400 3.95 -3.09 10.82
N ALA A 401 4.16 -4.40 10.88
CA ALA A 401 5.33 -5.05 10.31
C ALA A 401 5.60 -4.57 8.89
N CYS A 402 6.82 -4.16 8.62
CA CYS A 402 7.28 -3.67 7.32
C CYS A 402 6.41 -2.53 6.74
N PHE A 403 5.73 -1.75 7.60
CA PHE A 403 4.76 -0.70 7.24
C PHE A 403 3.57 -1.19 6.39
N GLY A 404 3.29 -2.49 6.41
CA GLY A 404 2.26 -3.09 5.57
C GLY A 404 1.78 -4.45 6.07
N ALA A 405 1.66 -4.67 7.38
CA ALA A 405 1.35 -5.97 8.00
C ALA A 405 0.15 -6.69 7.39
N ALA A 406 -0.89 -5.96 6.99
CA ALA A 406 -2.11 -6.52 6.42
C ALA A 406 -1.90 -7.21 5.03
N PHE A 407 -0.74 -6.98 4.40
CA PHE A 407 -0.42 -7.45 3.05
C PHE A 407 0.74 -8.44 3.02
N LEU A 408 1.27 -8.83 4.18
CA LEU A 408 2.42 -9.74 4.26
C LEU A 408 1.95 -11.18 4.36
N GLU A 409 2.30 -11.97 3.36
CA GLU A 409 1.97 -13.40 3.31
C GLU A 409 3.07 -14.27 3.92
N LEU A 410 4.32 -13.78 3.93
CA LEU A 410 5.49 -14.46 4.48
C LEU A 410 5.84 -13.89 5.87
N HIS A 411 6.68 -14.60 6.61
CA HIS A 411 7.19 -14.08 7.88
C HIS A 411 7.91 -12.73 7.65
N PRO A 412 7.67 -11.69 8.48
CA PRO A 412 8.22 -10.35 8.29
C PRO A 412 9.73 -10.28 8.12
N THR A 413 10.49 -11.17 8.75
CA THR A 413 11.96 -11.24 8.60
C THR A 413 12.38 -11.46 7.15
N LYS A 414 11.58 -12.14 6.33
CA LYS A 414 11.89 -12.36 4.91
C LYS A 414 11.92 -11.05 4.12
N TYR A 415 10.99 -10.14 4.39
CA TYR A 415 10.97 -8.81 3.75
C TYR A 415 12.15 -7.94 4.19
N GLY A 416 12.49 -7.98 5.48
CA GLY A 416 13.66 -7.28 6.01
C GLY A 416 14.97 -7.78 5.40
N GLU A 417 15.12 -9.08 5.25
CA GLU A 417 16.30 -9.70 4.60
C GLU A 417 16.46 -9.23 3.15
N GLU A 418 15.39 -9.29 2.35
CA GLU A 418 15.44 -8.91 0.94
C GLU A 418 15.72 -7.41 0.75
N LEU A 419 15.10 -6.54 1.59
CA LEU A 419 15.37 -5.11 1.57
C LEU A 419 16.85 -4.82 1.87
N VAL A 420 17.40 -5.39 2.93
CA VAL A 420 18.79 -5.11 3.34
C VAL A 420 19.81 -5.71 2.38
N LYS A 421 19.54 -6.87 1.77
CA LYS A 421 20.39 -7.39 0.69
C LYS A 421 20.51 -6.40 -0.47
N LYS A 422 19.40 -5.80 -0.88
CA LYS A 422 19.39 -4.77 -1.94
C LYS A 422 20.14 -3.51 -1.49
N MET A 423 19.94 -3.07 -0.24
CA MET A 423 20.65 -1.93 0.32
C MET A 423 22.18 -2.15 0.36
N GLU A 424 22.62 -3.31 0.82
CA GLU A 424 24.05 -3.66 0.88
C GLU A 424 24.68 -3.69 -0.53
N LYS A 425 24.00 -4.29 -1.50
CA LYS A 425 24.44 -4.33 -2.90
C LYS A 425 24.56 -2.94 -3.52
N SER A 426 23.61 -2.05 -3.24
CA SER A 426 23.56 -0.68 -3.80
C SER A 426 24.36 0.35 -3.01
N GLY A 427 24.78 0.02 -1.79
CA GLY A 427 25.35 0.97 -0.85
C GLY A 427 24.34 1.95 -0.25
N ALA A 428 23.05 1.67 -0.34
CA ALA A 428 21.98 2.51 0.20
C ALA A 428 22.10 2.68 1.72
N LYS A 429 21.69 3.85 2.21
CA LYS A 429 21.62 4.19 3.63
C LYS A 429 20.19 4.25 4.10
N ALA A 430 19.97 3.86 5.35
CA ALA A 430 18.65 3.90 5.98
C ALA A 430 18.59 4.96 7.08
N TYR A 431 17.42 5.58 7.19
CA TYR A 431 17.13 6.64 8.14
C TYR A 431 15.76 6.43 8.78
N LEU A 432 15.67 6.70 10.08
CA LEU A 432 14.39 6.83 10.79
C LEU A 432 14.08 8.32 10.92
N VAL A 433 12.99 8.77 10.33
CA VAL A 433 12.56 10.17 10.36
C VAL A 433 11.24 10.29 11.12
N ASN A 434 11.28 11.06 12.22
CA ASN A 434 10.12 11.34 13.04
C ASN A 434 9.45 12.64 12.57
N THR A 435 8.22 12.53 12.06
CA THR A 435 7.37 13.65 11.66
C THR A 435 6.33 14.01 12.74
N GLY A 436 6.44 13.43 13.92
CA GLY A 436 5.52 13.59 15.04
C GLY A 436 5.84 14.78 15.93
N TRP A 437 5.76 14.57 17.24
CA TRP A 437 5.89 15.60 18.27
C TRP A 437 7.23 15.49 18.98
N ASN A 438 7.60 16.57 19.66
CA ASN A 438 8.75 16.62 20.56
C ASN A 438 8.32 17.12 21.96
N GLY A 439 9.28 17.33 22.85
CA GLY A 439 9.03 17.75 24.23
C GLY A 439 8.34 19.10 24.40
N THR A 440 8.27 19.93 23.36
CA THR A 440 7.53 21.19 23.39
C THR A 440 6.01 20.99 23.29
N GLY A 441 5.54 19.76 23.08
CA GLY A 441 4.13 19.45 22.81
C GLY A 441 3.65 19.89 21.43
N LYS A 442 4.57 20.32 20.55
CA LYS A 442 4.26 20.71 19.16
C LYS A 442 4.79 19.66 18.19
N ARG A 443 4.10 19.51 17.07
CA ARG A 443 4.56 18.67 15.96
C ARG A 443 5.79 19.33 15.31
N ILE A 444 6.77 18.49 14.94
CA ILE A 444 7.94 18.92 14.17
C ILE A 444 7.47 19.61 12.89
N SER A 445 8.03 20.79 12.59
CA SER A 445 7.56 21.58 11.45
C SER A 445 7.83 20.88 10.12
N ILE A 446 6.92 21.07 9.16
CA ILE A 446 7.13 20.57 7.80
C ILE A 446 8.40 21.16 7.16
N LYS A 447 8.76 22.40 7.53
CA LYS A 447 10.00 23.06 7.08
C LYS A 447 11.23 22.31 7.58
N ASP A 448 11.30 21.98 8.85
CA ASP A 448 12.42 21.21 9.42
C ASP A 448 12.47 19.80 8.86
N THR A 449 11.31 19.14 8.71
CA THR A 449 11.22 17.82 8.09
C THR A 449 11.73 17.82 6.65
N ARG A 450 11.35 18.81 5.84
CA ARG A 450 11.88 18.95 4.47
C ARG A 450 13.38 19.23 4.45
N GLY A 451 13.89 20.04 5.36
CA GLY A 451 15.33 20.26 5.52
C GLY A 451 16.08 18.97 5.85
N ILE A 452 15.51 18.13 6.70
CA ILE A 452 16.05 16.80 7.01
C ILE A 452 16.08 15.90 5.77
N ILE A 453 14.95 15.83 5.04
CA ILE A 453 14.87 15.04 3.79
C ILE A 453 15.88 15.55 2.76
N ASP A 454 16.02 16.85 2.58
CA ASP A 454 17.03 17.45 1.69
C ASP A 454 18.46 17.01 2.09
N ALA A 455 18.79 17.05 3.39
CA ALA A 455 20.09 16.62 3.90
C ALA A 455 20.36 15.11 3.73
N ILE A 456 19.31 14.30 3.75
CA ILE A 456 19.41 12.87 3.40
C ILE A 456 19.69 12.71 1.91
N LEU A 457 18.91 13.37 1.05
CA LEU A 457 18.98 13.20 -0.40
C LEU A 457 20.26 13.76 -1.02
N ASP A 458 20.80 14.85 -0.48
CA ASP A 458 22.09 15.42 -0.95
C ASP A 458 23.31 14.81 -0.26
N GLY A 459 23.12 13.94 0.73
CA GLY A 459 24.17 13.26 1.47
C GLY A 459 24.88 14.10 2.53
N SER A 460 24.47 15.35 2.79
CA SER A 460 25.09 16.21 3.80
C SER A 460 24.94 15.65 5.22
N ILE A 461 23.87 14.89 5.49
CA ILE A 461 23.68 14.22 6.78
C ILE A 461 24.84 13.25 7.12
N LEU A 462 25.44 12.61 6.13
CA LEU A 462 26.56 11.67 6.34
C LEU A 462 27.88 12.36 6.70
N LYS A 463 27.95 13.68 6.53
CA LYS A 463 29.12 14.52 6.88
C LYS A 463 28.96 15.18 8.25
N ALA A 464 27.77 15.11 8.84
CA ALA A 464 27.47 15.71 10.12
C ALA A 464 28.13 14.94 11.26
N GLU A 465 28.58 15.65 12.29
CA GLU A 465 28.94 15.02 13.57
C GLU A 465 27.67 14.41 14.18
N THR A 466 27.81 13.23 14.79
CA THR A 466 26.72 12.50 15.41
C THR A 466 26.91 12.26 16.87
N LYS A 467 25.84 12.09 17.62
CA LYS A 467 25.81 11.59 18.99
C LYS A 467 24.79 10.46 19.11
N GLU A 468 24.94 9.61 20.12
CA GLU A 468 24.03 8.51 20.41
C GLU A 468 22.95 8.93 21.40
N ILE A 469 21.71 8.50 21.12
CA ILE A 469 20.55 8.71 22.00
C ILE A 469 20.40 7.50 22.93
N PRO A 470 20.33 7.69 24.27
CA PRO A 470 20.14 6.60 25.24
C PRO A 470 18.89 5.78 24.96
N TYR A 471 18.88 4.53 25.43
CA TYR A 471 17.82 3.52 25.33
C TYR A 471 17.59 2.99 23.91
N PHE A 472 17.69 3.82 22.88
CA PHE A 472 17.45 3.45 21.48
C PHE A 472 18.74 3.21 20.70
N ASN A 473 19.88 3.67 21.21
CA ASN A 473 21.20 3.60 20.56
C ASN A 473 21.18 4.17 19.13
N LEU A 474 20.36 5.19 18.91
CA LEU A 474 20.20 5.83 17.60
C LEU A 474 21.30 6.89 17.41
N SER A 475 21.95 6.86 16.25
CA SER A 475 22.93 7.87 15.84
C SER A 475 22.21 9.09 15.26
N VAL A 476 22.39 10.24 15.90
CA VAL A 476 21.66 11.48 15.59
C VAL A 476 22.65 12.58 15.20
N PRO A 477 22.42 13.31 14.09
CA PRO A 477 23.27 14.44 13.72
C PRO A 477 23.12 15.59 14.72
N THR A 478 24.20 16.31 15.00
CA THR A 478 24.21 17.45 15.90
C THR A 478 23.82 18.77 15.23
N ALA A 479 23.99 18.83 13.90
CA ALA A 479 23.56 19.96 13.07
C ALA A 479 23.29 19.49 11.63
N LEU A 480 22.31 20.11 10.99
CA LEU A 480 21.98 19.90 9.56
C LEU A 480 21.68 21.23 8.88
N PRO A 481 22.04 21.41 7.58
CA PRO A 481 21.72 22.61 6.83
C PRO A 481 20.22 22.89 6.82
N GLY A 482 19.82 24.11 7.14
CA GLY A 482 18.42 24.55 7.08
C GLY A 482 17.48 23.96 8.14
N VAL A 483 17.99 23.21 9.10
CA VAL A 483 17.22 22.60 10.19
C VAL A 483 17.60 23.29 11.52
N ASN A 484 16.61 23.56 12.36
CA ASN A 484 16.86 24.08 13.70
C ASN A 484 17.63 23.05 14.54
N PRO A 485 18.89 23.28 14.94
CA PRO A 485 19.69 22.31 15.68
C PRO A 485 19.11 21.97 17.06
N ALA A 486 18.29 22.86 17.65
CA ALA A 486 17.69 22.65 18.96
C ALA A 486 16.65 21.50 19.01
N ILE A 487 16.17 21.02 17.87
CA ILE A 487 15.20 19.92 17.81
C ILE A 487 15.85 18.55 17.58
N LEU A 488 17.12 18.51 17.13
CA LEU A 488 17.78 17.27 16.68
C LEU A 488 17.99 16.26 17.81
N ASP A 489 18.31 16.74 19.01
CA ASP A 489 18.27 15.90 20.21
C ASP A 489 16.93 16.11 20.92
N PRO A 490 16.06 15.10 21.01
CA PRO A 490 14.74 15.26 21.60
C PRO A 490 14.77 15.67 23.08
N ARG A 491 15.87 15.38 23.81
CA ARG A 491 16.06 15.76 25.20
C ARG A 491 16.11 17.29 25.38
N ASP A 492 16.70 17.98 24.41
CA ASP A 492 16.87 19.45 24.43
C ASP A 492 15.53 20.19 24.23
N THR A 493 14.47 19.48 23.81
CA THR A 493 13.11 20.06 23.64
C THR A 493 12.28 20.04 24.92
N TYR A 494 12.76 19.37 25.98
CA TYR A 494 12.10 19.30 27.28
C TYR A 494 12.63 20.34 28.24
N THR A 495 11.75 20.86 29.09
CA THR A 495 12.16 21.74 30.21
C THR A 495 12.86 20.93 31.30
N ASP A 496 12.42 19.69 31.53
CA ASP A 496 13.03 18.72 32.43
C ASP A 496 13.38 17.44 31.65
N ALA A 497 14.67 17.17 31.49
CA ALA A 497 15.17 15.98 30.78
C ALA A 497 14.72 14.64 31.41
N SER A 498 14.34 14.62 32.69
CA SER A 498 13.81 13.41 33.33
C SER A 498 12.46 12.99 32.80
N GLU A 499 11.67 13.92 32.26
CA GLU A 499 10.39 13.59 31.59
C GLU A 499 10.65 12.80 30.30
N TRP A 500 11.66 13.23 29.51
CA TRP A 500 12.04 12.49 28.32
C TRP A 500 12.50 11.07 28.68
N GLU A 501 13.36 10.95 29.71
CA GLU A 501 13.88 9.64 30.14
C GLU A 501 12.76 8.67 30.52
N THR A 502 11.76 9.14 31.26
CA THR A 502 10.59 8.33 31.67
C THR A 502 9.78 7.84 30.46
N LYS A 503 9.54 8.74 29.50
CA LYS A 503 8.81 8.41 28.27
C LYS A 503 9.63 7.51 27.34
N ALA A 504 10.94 7.72 27.29
CA ALA A 504 11.87 6.92 26.49
C ALA A 504 11.91 5.46 26.96
N LYS A 505 11.99 5.24 28.28
CA LYS A 505 11.91 3.89 28.87
C LYS A 505 10.58 3.19 28.56
N ASP A 506 9.47 3.89 28.68
CA ASP A 506 8.14 3.34 28.33
C ASP A 506 8.06 2.97 26.84
N LEU A 507 8.46 3.86 25.95
CA LEU A 507 8.44 3.59 24.50
C LEU A 507 9.40 2.45 24.13
N ALA A 508 10.61 2.42 24.71
CA ALA A 508 11.56 1.33 24.51
C ALA A 508 10.97 -0.03 24.91
N ALA A 509 10.31 -0.09 26.09
CA ALA A 509 9.63 -1.30 26.55
C ALA A 509 8.52 -1.77 25.58
N ARG A 510 7.79 -0.83 24.97
CA ARG A 510 6.75 -1.14 23.96
C ARG A 510 7.35 -1.70 22.67
N PHE A 511 8.47 -1.18 22.20
CA PHE A 511 9.23 -1.74 21.08
C PHE A 511 9.68 -3.18 21.37
N VAL A 512 10.32 -3.40 22.53
CA VAL A 512 10.79 -4.73 22.94
C VAL A 512 9.62 -5.73 23.02
N LYS A 513 8.51 -5.33 23.62
CA LYS A 513 7.29 -6.17 23.71
C LYS A 513 6.74 -6.51 22.33
N ASN A 514 6.67 -5.51 21.44
CA ASN A 514 6.19 -5.75 20.07
C ASN A 514 7.13 -6.67 19.29
N PHE A 515 8.44 -6.49 19.43
CA PHE A 515 9.44 -7.24 18.65
C PHE A 515 9.51 -8.72 19.06
N ALA A 516 9.12 -9.06 20.29
CA ALA A 516 9.13 -10.44 20.80
C ALA A 516 8.42 -11.44 19.87
N LYS A 517 7.37 -11.00 19.16
CA LYS A 517 6.65 -11.84 18.17
C LYS A 517 7.48 -12.28 16.97
N TYR A 518 8.61 -11.63 16.69
CA TYR A 518 9.50 -11.98 15.57
C TYR A 518 10.67 -12.88 15.98
N THR A 519 10.82 -13.16 17.27
CA THR A 519 11.95 -13.95 17.80
C THR A 519 11.73 -15.47 17.71
N GLY A 520 10.66 -15.92 17.07
CA GLY A 520 10.38 -17.35 16.84
C GLY A 520 11.36 -18.03 15.88
N ASN A 521 12.12 -17.27 15.10
CA ASN A 521 13.16 -17.77 14.21
C ASN A 521 14.53 -17.11 14.50
N GLU A 522 15.61 -17.68 13.94
CA GLU A 522 16.97 -17.20 14.17
C GLU A 522 17.21 -15.79 13.60
N ALA A 523 16.59 -15.45 12.47
CA ALA A 523 16.71 -14.13 11.86
C ALA A 523 16.14 -13.03 12.76
N GLY A 524 15.00 -13.26 13.39
CA GLY A 524 14.42 -12.33 14.36
C GLY A 524 15.21 -12.25 15.66
N LYS A 525 15.68 -13.39 16.19
CA LYS A 525 16.54 -13.40 17.39
C LYS A 525 17.81 -12.58 17.22
N ALA A 526 18.45 -12.68 16.06
CA ALA A 526 19.69 -11.96 15.77
C ALA A 526 19.55 -10.43 15.78
N LEU A 527 18.31 -9.91 15.64
CA LEU A 527 18.04 -8.47 15.60
C LEU A 527 17.70 -7.85 16.97
N VAL A 528 17.49 -8.64 18.01
CA VAL A 528 17.08 -8.14 19.33
C VAL A 528 18.05 -7.08 19.86
N GLU A 529 19.37 -7.29 19.69
CA GLU A 529 20.41 -6.36 20.16
C GLU A 529 20.45 -5.03 19.39
N ALA A 530 19.88 -4.98 18.18
CA ALA A 530 19.78 -3.75 17.37
C ALA A 530 18.61 -2.85 17.81
N GLY A 531 17.71 -3.37 18.61
CA GLY A 531 16.55 -2.64 19.11
C GLY A 531 16.80 -1.83 20.37
N PRO A 532 15.77 -1.12 20.86
CA PRO A 532 15.84 -0.39 22.12
C PRO A 532 16.07 -1.33 23.32
N LYS A 533 16.67 -0.76 24.35
CA LYS A 533 16.89 -1.41 25.65
C LYS A 533 16.12 -0.64 26.71
N ALA A 534 15.15 -1.31 27.36
CA ALA A 534 14.33 -0.73 28.42
C ALA A 534 14.97 -0.94 29.81
#